data_4a2e82b5933ae533d847eb65433a2d63
#
_entry.id   4a2e82b5933ae533d847eb65433a2d63
#
_cell.length_a   1.000
_cell.length_b   1.000
_cell.length_c   1.000
_cell.angle_alpha   90.00
_cell.angle_beta   90.00
_cell.angle_gamma   90.00
#
_symmetry.space_group_name_H-M   'P 1'
#
loop_
_entity.id
_entity.type
_entity.pdbx_description
1 polymer ?
#
loop_
_entity_poly.entity_id
_entity_poly.type
_entity_poly.pdbx_seq_one_letter_code
_entity_poly.pdbx_strand_id
1 'polypeptide(L)'
;MYLLPSAQTRDKSAVTPEQMKKLTEQLKEEFDYVILDCPAGIEQGFQNAIAGADRAFVVTTPEVSAVRDADRIIGLLEANEIREPRLLLNRVRDDMVKRGDMMSVNDVSDILAIPLIGIVPDDENVVIATNQGEPLVGNATLAGRAY
;
A
#
# COMPACT_ATOMS: atom_id res chain seq x y z
N MET A 1 11.22 -7.68 13.84
CA MET A 1 11.01 -7.30 12.43
C MET A 1 12.35 -7.33 11.71
N TYR A 2 12.41 -7.93 10.53
CA TYR A 2 13.60 -7.99 9.68
C TYR A 2 13.33 -7.21 8.41
N LEU A 3 14.36 -6.61 7.82
CA LEU A 3 14.27 -5.86 6.57
C LEU A 3 15.22 -6.48 5.55
N LEU A 4 14.69 -6.85 4.39
CA LEU A 4 15.47 -7.29 3.25
C LEU A 4 15.42 -6.19 2.17
N PRO A 5 16.44 -5.32 2.07
CA PRO A 5 16.44 -4.24 1.10
C PRO A 5 16.70 -4.76 -0.32
N SER A 6 16.02 -4.18 -1.31
CA SER A 6 16.35 -4.43 -2.71
C SER A 6 17.64 -3.71 -3.11
N ALA A 7 18.35 -4.23 -4.12
CA ALA A 7 19.57 -3.61 -4.62
C ALA A 7 19.26 -2.28 -5.33
N GLN A 8 19.77 -1.17 -4.80
CA GLN A 8 19.57 0.18 -5.35
C GLN A 8 20.36 0.46 -6.64
N THR A 9 21.40 -0.33 -6.92
CA THR A 9 22.36 -0.07 -8.00
C THR A 9 22.26 -1.04 -9.17
N ARG A 10 21.36 -2.02 -9.10
CA ARG A 10 21.13 -2.97 -10.19
C ARG A 10 19.92 -2.58 -11.03
N ASP A 11 19.92 -3.03 -12.29
CA ASP A 11 18.78 -2.88 -13.18
C ASP A 11 17.51 -3.48 -12.55
N LYS A 12 16.36 -2.85 -12.82
CA LYS A 12 15.02 -3.30 -12.38
C LYS A 12 14.70 -4.73 -12.81
N SER A 13 15.37 -5.24 -13.87
CA SER A 13 15.25 -6.61 -14.37
C SER A 13 16.11 -7.64 -13.62
N ALA A 14 16.89 -7.22 -12.61
CA ALA A 14 17.80 -8.12 -11.89
C ALA A 14 17.10 -9.23 -11.11
N VAL A 15 15.81 -9.07 -10.82
CA VAL A 15 14.97 -10.06 -10.11
C VAL A 15 13.75 -10.37 -10.97
N THR A 16 13.48 -11.65 -11.19
CA THR A 16 12.29 -12.09 -11.94
C THR A 16 11.11 -12.42 -11.00
N PRO A 17 9.86 -12.46 -11.51
CA PRO A 17 8.70 -12.91 -10.73
C PRO A 17 8.89 -14.30 -10.11
N GLU A 18 9.50 -15.24 -10.86
CA GLU A 18 9.76 -16.60 -10.37
C GLU A 18 10.76 -16.62 -9.21
N GLN A 19 11.78 -15.76 -9.26
CA GLN A 19 12.75 -15.62 -8.17
C GLN A 19 12.08 -15.00 -6.93
N MET A 20 11.20 -14.02 -7.11
CA MET A 20 10.41 -13.44 -6.01
C MET A 20 9.49 -14.47 -5.38
N LYS A 21 8.77 -15.25 -6.18
CA LYS A 21 7.91 -16.33 -5.70
C LYS A 21 8.70 -17.33 -4.86
N LYS A 22 9.84 -17.80 -5.36
CA LYS A 22 10.70 -18.74 -4.61
C LYS A 22 11.20 -18.14 -3.31
N LEU A 23 11.61 -16.87 -3.31
CA LEU A 23 12.07 -16.18 -2.12
C LEU A 23 10.95 -16.07 -1.07
N THR A 24 9.75 -15.67 -1.47
CA THR A 24 8.61 -15.55 -0.55
C THR A 24 8.16 -16.89 0.00
N GLU A 25 8.19 -17.96 -0.79
CA GLU A 25 7.93 -19.33 -0.33
C GLU A 25 8.93 -19.75 0.77
N GLN A 26 10.22 -19.48 0.60
CA GLN A 26 11.22 -19.75 1.63
C GLN A 26 11.01 -18.92 2.89
N LEU A 27 10.68 -17.63 2.75
CA LEU A 27 10.42 -16.75 3.89
C LEU A 27 9.17 -17.16 4.69
N LYS A 28 8.14 -17.67 4.02
CA LYS A 28 6.92 -18.20 4.67
C LYS A 28 7.17 -19.39 5.58
N GLU A 29 8.26 -20.14 5.40
CA GLU A 29 8.66 -21.23 6.29
C GLU A 29 9.22 -20.71 7.64
N GLU A 30 9.75 -19.48 7.66
CA GLU A 30 10.42 -18.90 8.82
C GLU A 30 9.64 -17.79 9.52
N PHE A 31 8.69 -17.14 8.81
CA PHE A 31 7.98 -15.95 9.29
C PHE A 31 6.46 -16.10 9.18
N ASP A 32 5.75 -15.66 10.21
CA ASP A 32 4.27 -15.61 10.22
C ASP A 32 3.72 -14.62 9.19
N TYR A 33 4.45 -13.54 8.92
CA TYR A 33 4.09 -12.51 7.96
C TYR A 33 5.29 -12.09 7.11
N VAL A 34 5.09 -12.05 5.80
CA VAL A 34 6.05 -11.51 4.83
C VAL A 34 5.37 -10.35 4.11
N ILE A 35 5.89 -9.13 4.30
CA ILE A 35 5.35 -7.92 3.69
C ILE A 35 6.23 -7.53 2.51
N LEU A 36 5.64 -7.44 1.32
CA LEU A 36 6.28 -6.99 0.10
C LEU A 36 5.93 -5.52 -0.11
N ASP A 37 6.90 -4.62 0.09
CA ASP A 37 6.74 -3.21 -0.23
C ASP A 37 6.83 -3.02 -1.74
N CYS A 38 5.69 -2.69 -2.34
CA CYS A 38 5.54 -2.60 -3.79
C CYS A 38 5.79 -1.15 -4.26
N PRO A 39 6.67 -0.93 -5.23
CA PRO A 39 6.87 0.40 -5.81
C PRO A 39 5.59 0.88 -6.52
N ALA A 40 5.43 2.19 -6.62
CA ALA A 40 4.35 2.79 -7.40
C ALA A 40 4.43 2.39 -8.88
N GLY A 41 3.26 2.25 -9.52
CA GLY A 41 3.14 1.89 -10.93
C GLY A 41 2.88 0.40 -11.14
N ILE A 42 2.86 0.00 -12.41
CA ILE A 42 2.44 -1.35 -12.86
C ILE A 42 3.56 -2.10 -13.58
N GLU A 43 4.79 -1.61 -13.47
CA GLU A 43 5.96 -2.15 -14.16
C GLU A 43 6.50 -3.41 -13.46
N GLN A 44 7.74 -3.79 -13.81
CA GLN A 44 8.41 -4.99 -13.30
C GLN A 44 8.38 -5.14 -11.78
N GLY A 45 8.52 -4.04 -11.03
CA GLY A 45 8.48 -4.08 -9.56
C GLY A 45 7.13 -4.54 -9.02
N PHE A 46 6.03 -4.09 -9.64
CA PHE A 46 4.69 -4.55 -9.32
C PHE A 46 4.51 -6.04 -9.66
N GLN A 47 4.94 -6.46 -10.87
CA GLN A 47 4.85 -7.87 -11.29
C GLN A 47 5.63 -8.80 -10.34
N ASN A 48 6.81 -8.37 -9.89
CA ASN A 48 7.60 -9.10 -8.91
C ASN A 48 6.89 -9.21 -7.56
N ALA A 49 6.29 -8.12 -7.07
CA ALA A 49 5.60 -8.12 -5.79
C ALA A 49 4.38 -9.05 -5.79
N ILE A 50 3.52 -8.97 -6.81
CA ILE A 50 2.32 -9.80 -6.89
C ILE A 50 2.62 -11.29 -7.11
N ALA A 51 3.74 -11.63 -7.77
CA ALA A 51 4.11 -13.03 -8.03
C ALA A 51 4.31 -13.85 -6.75
N GLY A 52 4.71 -13.21 -5.64
CA GLY A 52 4.92 -13.87 -4.35
C GLY A 52 3.84 -13.59 -3.31
N ALA A 53 2.84 -12.76 -3.64
CA ALA A 53 1.83 -12.32 -2.69
C ALA A 53 0.60 -13.24 -2.67
N ASP A 54 0.07 -13.51 -1.49
CA ASP A 54 -1.22 -14.20 -1.31
C ASP A 54 -2.37 -13.21 -1.20
N ARG A 55 -2.09 -12.01 -0.69
CA ARG A 55 -3.06 -10.94 -0.42
C ARG A 55 -2.44 -9.59 -0.75
N ALA A 56 -3.30 -8.60 -0.96
CA ALA A 56 -2.86 -7.23 -1.23
C ALA A 56 -3.61 -6.21 -0.39
N PHE A 57 -2.87 -5.19 0.06
CA PHE A 57 -3.44 -3.95 0.54
C PHE A 57 -3.27 -2.88 -0.54
N VAL A 58 -4.37 -2.28 -0.96
CA VAL A 58 -4.37 -1.16 -1.90
C VAL A 58 -4.42 0.12 -1.08
N VAL A 59 -3.31 0.84 -1.06
CA VAL A 59 -3.19 2.11 -0.33
C VAL A 59 -3.35 3.24 -1.32
N THR A 60 -4.35 4.11 -1.10
CA THR A 60 -4.58 5.27 -1.96
C THR A 60 -4.95 6.51 -1.14
N THR A 61 -4.98 7.67 -1.78
CA THR A 61 -5.47 8.93 -1.21
C THR A 61 -6.82 9.29 -1.84
N PRO A 62 -7.66 10.12 -1.17
CA PRO A 62 -8.99 10.47 -1.69
C PRO A 62 -8.91 11.59 -2.75
N GLU A 63 -8.07 11.39 -3.74
CA GLU A 63 -7.87 12.25 -4.90
C GLU A 63 -8.25 11.49 -6.17
N VAL A 64 -8.91 12.17 -7.11
CA VAL A 64 -9.46 11.54 -8.33
C VAL A 64 -8.42 10.76 -9.12
N SER A 65 -7.20 11.29 -9.26
CA SER A 65 -6.11 10.61 -9.96
C SER A 65 -5.65 9.34 -9.22
N ALA A 66 -5.46 9.43 -7.90
CA ALA A 66 -5.02 8.31 -7.08
C ALA A 66 -6.08 7.19 -7.03
N VAL A 67 -7.36 7.54 -6.93
CA VAL A 67 -8.48 6.59 -6.97
C VAL A 67 -8.56 5.87 -8.32
N ARG A 68 -8.35 6.60 -9.43
CA ARG A 68 -8.29 5.98 -10.77
C ARG A 68 -7.12 5.00 -10.92
N ASP A 69 -5.96 5.34 -10.37
CA ASP A 69 -4.80 4.46 -10.38
C ASP A 69 -5.04 3.23 -9.51
N ALA A 70 -5.68 3.40 -8.34
CA ALA A 70 -6.06 2.30 -7.46
C ALA A 70 -7.05 1.34 -8.13
N ASP A 71 -8.07 1.84 -8.82
CA ASP A 71 -9.04 1.03 -9.59
C ASP A 71 -8.32 0.17 -10.64
N ARG A 72 -7.39 0.77 -11.37
CA ARG A 72 -6.56 0.02 -12.34
C ARG A 72 -5.72 -1.08 -11.68
N ILE A 73 -5.12 -0.80 -10.52
CA ILE A 73 -4.35 -1.78 -9.75
C ILE A 73 -5.25 -2.92 -9.27
N ILE A 74 -6.45 -2.64 -8.79
CA ILE A 74 -7.42 -3.66 -8.36
C ILE A 74 -7.73 -4.62 -9.51
N GLY A 75 -8.03 -4.10 -10.70
CA GLY A 75 -8.25 -4.94 -11.88
C GLY A 75 -7.05 -5.81 -12.25
N LEU A 76 -5.81 -5.30 -12.08
CA LEU A 76 -4.58 -6.08 -12.31
C LEU A 76 -4.38 -7.16 -11.23
N LEU A 77 -4.68 -6.89 -9.97
CA LEU A 77 -4.62 -7.87 -8.89
C LEU A 77 -5.59 -9.03 -9.15
N GLU A 78 -6.83 -8.71 -9.53
CA GLU A 78 -7.85 -9.71 -9.88
C GLU A 78 -7.41 -10.56 -11.08
N ALA A 79 -6.88 -9.93 -12.14
CA ALA A 79 -6.36 -10.62 -13.33
C ALA A 79 -5.19 -11.57 -13.02
N ASN A 80 -4.45 -11.32 -11.94
CA ASN A 80 -3.37 -12.16 -11.43
C ASN A 80 -3.79 -13.06 -10.26
N GLU A 81 -5.08 -13.29 -10.08
CA GLU A 81 -5.66 -14.19 -9.08
C GLU A 81 -5.39 -13.80 -7.60
N ILE A 82 -4.93 -12.58 -7.34
CA ILE A 82 -4.86 -12.02 -5.99
C ILE A 82 -6.28 -11.65 -5.55
N ARG A 83 -6.88 -12.52 -4.74
CA ARG A 83 -8.26 -12.38 -4.32
C ARG A 83 -8.43 -11.51 -3.10
N GLU A 84 -9.58 -10.86 -2.99
CA GLU A 84 -9.98 -10.06 -1.83
C GLU A 84 -8.95 -8.97 -1.44
N PRO A 85 -8.51 -8.10 -2.37
CA PRO A 85 -7.69 -6.96 -2.00
C PRO A 85 -8.43 -6.10 -0.97
N ARG A 86 -7.71 -5.43 -0.08
CA ARG A 86 -8.26 -4.58 0.96
C ARG A 86 -7.82 -3.15 0.76
N LEU A 87 -8.74 -2.21 0.94
CA LEU A 87 -8.48 -0.78 0.81
C LEU A 87 -7.97 -0.20 2.14
N LEU A 88 -6.91 0.59 2.05
CA LEU A 88 -6.47 1.50 3.09
C LEU A 88 -6.45 2.92 2.52
N LEU A 89 -7.23 3.80 3.11
CA LEU A 89 -7.35 5.17 2.65
C LEU A 89 -6.44 6.08 3.48
N ASN A 90 -5.44 6.67 2.83
CA ASN A 90 -4.40 7.46 3.47
C ASN A 90 -4.59 8.96 3.23
N ARG A 91 -4.06 9.78 4.12
CA ARG A 91 -4.02 11.24 4.04
C ARG A 91 -5.41 11.89 3.90
N VAL A 92 -6.39 11.35 4.63
CA VAL A 92 -7.75 11.90 4.64
C VAL A 92 -7.79 13.21 5.43
N ARG A 93 -8.36 14.25 4.83
CA ARG A 93 -8.54 15.57 5.42
C ARG A 93 -10.02 15.88 5.58
N ASP A 94 -10.54 15.76 6.79
CA ASP A 94 -11.95 15.99 7.12
C ASP A 94 -12.44 17.39 6.77
N ASP A 95 -11.57 18.41 6.91
CA ASP A 95 -11.88 19.79 6.54
C ASP A 95 -12.11 19.95 5.04
N MET A 96 -11.32 19.27 4.21
CA MET A 96 -11.46 19.29 2.75
C MET A 96 -12.68 18.47 2.29
N VAL A 97 -12.92 17.32 2.90
CA VAL A 97 -14.11 16.50 2.62
C VAL A 97 -15.39 17.30 2.91
N LYS A 98 -15.47 17.98 4.05
CA LYS A 98 -16.65 18.80 4.42
C LYS A 98 -16.91 19.96 3.47
N ARG A 99 -15.89 20.50 2.83
CA ARG A 99 -16.03 21.58 1.83
C ARG A 99 -16.28 21.06 0.41
N GLY A 100 -16.18 19.75 0.18
CA GLY A 100 -16.28 19.16 -1.15
C GLY A 100 -15.01 19.28 -2.01
N ASP A 101 -13.89 19.66 -1.40
CA ASP A 101 -12.59 19.80 -2.07
C ASP A 101 -11.83 18.46 -2.17
N MET A 102 -12.27 17.44 -1.45
CA MET A 102 -11.71 16.10 -1.41
C MET A 102 -12.85 15.06 -1.44
N MET A 103 -12.64 13.93 -2.08
CA MET A 103 -13.61 12.85 -2.10
C MET A 103 -13.85 12.32 -0.68
N SER A 104 -15.09 11.97 -0.37
CA SER A 104 -15.40 11.33 0.89
C SER A 104 -14.92 9.87 0.91
N VAL A 105 -14.79 9.32 2.11
CA VAL A 105 -14.46 7.89 2.30
C VAL A 105 -15.50 7.00 1.60
N ASN A 106 -16.79 7.37 1.66
CA ASN A 106 -17.86 6.62 1.02
C ASN A 106 -17.73 6.67 -0.51
N ASP A 107 -17.47 7.85 -1.09
CA ASP A 107 -17.29 7.98 -2.55
C ASP A 107 -16.16 7.08 -3.06
N VAL A 108 -15.01 7.09 -2.36
CA VAL A 108 -13.88 6.23 -2.74
C VAL A 108 -14.20 4.75 -2.58
N SER A 109 -14.87 4.36 -1.48
CA SER A 109 -15.27 2.97 -1.23
C SER A 109 -16.27 2.46 -2.27
N ASP A 110 -17.22 3.30 -2.66
CA ASP A 110 -18.23 2.97 -3.68
C ASP A 110 -17.60 2.80 -5.07
N ILE A 111 -16.61 3.63 -5.40
CA ILE A 111 -15.90 3.55 -6.69
C ILE A 111 -15.02 2.29 -6.75
N LEU A 112 -14.22 2.05 -5.71
CA LEU A 112 -13.25 0.96 -5.73
C LEU A 112 -13.86 -0.41 -5.41
N ALA A 113 -15.02 -0.45 -4.77
CA ALA A 113 -15.83 -1.63 -4.48
C ALA A 113 -15.07 -2.79 -3.80
N ILE A 114 -14.03 -2.48 -3.04
CA ILE A 114 -13.28 -3.45 -2.22
C ILE A 114 -13.39 -3.08 -0.73
N PRO A 115 -13.26 -4.06 0.19
CA PRO A 115 -13.43 -3.81 1.63
C PRO A 115 -12.41 -2.81 2.17
N LEU A 116 -12.90 -1.74 2.80
CA LEU A 116 -12.09 -0.78 3.53
C LEU A 116 -11.68 -1.36 4.88
N ILE A 117 -10.38 -1.35 5.20
CA ILE A 117 -9.84 -1.86 6.46
C ILE A 117 -9.31 -0.77 7.38
N GLY A 118 -9.01 0.41 6.86
CA GLY A 118 -8.49 1.50 7.66
C GLY A 118 -8.47 2.84 6.95
N ILE A 119 -8.46 3.88 7.78
CA ILE A 119 -8.36 5.27 7.33
C ILE A 119 -7.25 5.93 8.14
N VAL A 120 -6.28 6.49 7.45
CA VAL A 120 -5.19 7.25 8.05
C VAL A 120 -5.41 8.73 7.73
N PRO A 121 -5.60 9.58 8.74
CA PRO A 121 -5.74 11.01 8.53
C PRO A 121 -4.43 11.65 8.05
N ASP A 122 -4.53 12.76 7.35
CA ASP A 122 -3.36 13.60 7.03
C ASP A 122 -2.88 14.27 8.33
N ASP A 123 -1.61 14.04 8.67
CA ASP A 123 -1.02 14.47 9.94
C ASP A 123 0.42 14.94 9.69
N GLU A 124 0.70 16.21 10.01
CA GLU A 124 2.04 16.79 9.85
C GLU A 124 3.12 16.07 10.65
N ASN A 125 2.74 15.41 11.75
CA ASN A 125 3.66 14.62 12.56
C ASN A 125 4.27 13.44 11.79
N VAL A 126 3.62 12.96 10.73
CA VAL A 126 4.20 11.95 9.83
C VAL A 126 5.46 12.48 9.17
N VAL A 127 5.41 13.72 8.66
CA VAL A 127 6.57 14.37 8.01
C VAL A 127 7.67 14.62 9.03
N ILE A 128 7.31 15.09 10.23
CA ILE A 128 8.27 15.38 11.32
C ILE A 128 9.00 14.10 11.72
N ALA A 129 8.27 13.03 12.04
CA ALA A 129 8.83 11.75 12.45
C ALA A 129 9.70 11.13 11.35
N THR A 130 9.25 11.17 10.10
CA THR A 130 10.01 10.68 8.94
C THR A 130 11.35 11.40 8.79
N ASN A 131 11.36 12.73 8.94
CA ASN A 131 12.60 13.52 8.86
C ASN A 131 13.56 13.25 10.02
N GLN A 132 13.04 12.80 11.15
CA GLN A 132 13.82 12.42 12.33
C GLN A 132 14.27 10.95 12.29
N GLY A 133 13.74 10.17 11.35
CA GLY A 133 13.99 8.73 11.26
C GLY A 133 13.30 7.94 12.39
N GLU A 134 12.22 8.49 12.96
CA GLU A 134 11.47 7.87 14.06
C GLU A 134 10.17 7.26 13.57
N PRO A 135 9.77 6.07 14.08
CA PRO A 135 8.48 5.50 13.77
C PRO A 135 7.35 6.25 14.47
N LEU A 136 6.26 6.54 13.75
CA LEU A 136 5.09 7.21 14.29
C LEU A 136 4.09 6.24 14.95
N VAL A 137 4.17 4.97 14.63
CA VAL A 137 3.24 3.93 15.11
C VAL A 137 3.19 3.89 16.64
N GLY A 138 1.97 3.94 17.19
CA GLY A 138 1.75 3.94 18.63
C GLY A 138 1.93 5.29 19.32
N ASN A 139 2.31 6.35 18.62
CA ASN A 139 2.34 7.70 19.18
C ASN A 139 0.92 8.28 19.34
N ALA A 140 0.77 9.25 20.25
CA ALA A 140 -0.53 9.87 20.57
C ALA A 140 -1.04 10.86 19.52
N THR A 141 -0.47 10.86 18.30
CA THR A 141 -0.91 11.66 17.16
C THR A 141 -2.11 11.03 16.45
N LEU A 142 -2.78 11.77 15.56
CA LEU A 142 -3.93 11.25 14.81
C LEU A 142 -3.52 10.07 13.91
N ALA A 143 -2.47 10.22 13.13
CA ALA A 143 -1.96 9.16 12.27
C ALA A 143 -1.35 8.01 13.08
N GLY A 144 -0.59 8.30 14.15
CA GLY A 144 0.03 7.28 14.98
C GLY A 144 -0.95 6.35 15.71
N ARG A 145 -2.21 6.78 15.89
CA ARG A 145 -3.30 5.94 16.42
C ARG A 145 -4.01 5.15 15.33
N ALA A 146 -3.95 5.62 14.08
CA ALA A 146 -4.60 4.98 12.95
C ALA A 146 -3.77 3.80 12.40
N TYR A 147 -2.45 3.88 12.56
CA TYR A 147 -1.54 2.76 12.26
C TYR A 147 -1.62 1.69 13.36
#